data_8815dcffe3c7e770a1566516116c74ca
#
_entry.id   8815dcffe3c7e770a1566516116c74ca
#
_cell.length_a   1.000
_cell.length_b   1.000
_cell.length_c   1.000
_cell.angle_alpha   90.00
_cell.angle_beta   90.00
_cell.angle_gamma   90.00
#
_symmetry.space_group_name_H-M   'P 1'
#
loop_
_entity.id
_entity.type
_entity.pdbx_description
1 polymer ?
#
loop_
_entity_poly.entity_id
_entity_poly.type
_entity_poly.pdbx_seq_one_letter_code
_entity_poly.pdbx_strand_id
1 'polypeptide(L)'
;MIVTGAGGQLGQALLEVFPEARGLTRQEWDVTFPPPAGLSADLVLHTAAWTNVDGAEDDPQSAAAVNVGGVQHAAELGAPLVVWSTDYVFDGSKRTPYVESDPPAPLSAYGRSKLHGESAAGEEAWVVRSSWLFGWTSHNFVRTMLRLGAERDEVAVVDDQRGSPTYVGHLAEATKAVLELPFGTYHVAAAGECTWAELAEAVFEEAGLDTRVRRITSAEFGARAPRPAYSVLRSERGAPELPHWREGLRACLARL
;
A
#
# COMPACT_ATOMS: atom_id res chain seq x y z
N MET A 1 18.55 12.26 0.09
CA MET A 1 17.26 11.53 0.13
C MET A 1 17.32 10.44 1.20
N ILE A 2 16.21 10.20 1.92
CA ILE A 2 16.06 9.06 2.84
C ILE A 2 14.79 8.27 2.52
N VAL A 3 14.80 6.95 2.83
CA VAL A 3 13.64 6.06 2.77
C VAL A 3 13.39 5.49 4.16
N THR A 4 12.29 5.86 4.82
CA THR A 4 11.90 5.23 6.08
C THR A 4 11.15 3.93 5.81
N GLY A 5 11.13 3.00 6.78
CA GLY A 5 10.51 1.69 6.54
C GLY A 5 11.25 0.86 5.47
N ALA A 6 12.56 1.06 5.35
CA ALA A 6 13.44 0.46 4.33
C ALA A 6 13.40 -1.08 4.28
N GLY A 7 13.03 -1.76 5.38
CA GLY A 7 12.83 -3.21 5.42
C GLY A 7 11.49 -3.70 4.85
N GLY A 8 10.56 -2.78 4.54
CA GLY A 8 9.25 -3.10 3.96
C GLY A 8 9.31 -3.32 2.45
N GLN A 9 8.22 -3.85 1.86
CA GLN A 9 8.12 -4.16 0.43
C GLN A 9 8.42 -2.95 -0.45
N LEU A 10 7.73 -1.84 -0.20
CA LEU A 10 7.89 -0.62 -0.98
C LEU A 10 9.22 0.08 -0.68
N GLY A 11 9.67 0.08 0.58
CA GLY A 11 10.96 0.65 0.95
C GLY A 11 12.13 0.00 0.21
N GLN A 12 12.13 -1.33 0.10
CA GLN A 12 13.14 -2.06 -0.67
C GLN A 12 13.06 -1.75 -2.17
N ALA A 13 11.85 -1.68 -2.74
CA ALA A 13 11.66 -1.33 -4.14
C ALA A 13 12.15 0.09 -4.45
N LEU A 14 11.89 1.04 -3.55
CA LEU A 14 12.38 2.42 -3.71
C LEU A 14 13.90 2.51 -3.63
N LEU A 15 14.55 1.73 -2.76
CA LEU A 15 16.02 1.71 -2.68
C LEU A 15 16.68 1.12 -3.93
N GLU A 16 16.00 0.25 -4.69
CA GLU A 16 16.47 -0.19 -6.00
C GLU A 16 16.34 0.92 -7.06
N VAL A 17 15.28 1.73 -6.99
CA VAL A 17 15.00 2.82 -7.93
C VAL A 17 15.83 4.08 -7.64
N PHE A 18 16.14 4.32 -6.37
CA PHE A 18 16.92 5.45 -5.85
C PHE A 18 18.14 4.93 -5.06
N PRO A 19 19.15 4.39 -5.74
CA PRO A 19 20.29 3.73 -5.08
C PRO A 19 21.15 4.68 -4.23
N GLU A 20 21.03 6.00 -4.45
CA GLU A 20 21.67 7.04 -3.64
C GLU A 20 20.91 7.34 -2.33
N ALA A 21 19.70 6.84 -2.18
CA ALA A 21 18.90 7.09 -0.97
C ALA A 21 19.39 6.25 0.20
N ARG A 22 19.46 6.87 1.38
CA ARG A 22 19.73 6.15 2.62
C ARG A 22 18.46 5.48 3.14
N GLY A 23 18.45 4.15 3.19
CA GLY A 23 17.37 3.39 3.84
C GLY A 23 17.48 3.46 5.37
N LEU A 24 16.35 3.68 6.04
CA LEU A 24 16.24 3.64 7.50
C LEU A 24 15.22 2.58 7.89
N THR A 25 15.70 1.55 8.57
CA THR A 25 14.86 0.48 9.16
C THR A 25 14.29 0.96 10.50
N ARG A 26 13.34 0.20 11.07
CA ARG A 26 12.78 0.50 12.39
C ARG A 26 13.86 0.52 13.50
N GLN A 27 14.94 -0.25 13.34
CA GLN A 27 16.02 -0.27 14.33
C GLN A 27 16.88 1.01 14.29
N GLU A 28 16.99 1.64 13.10
CA GLU A 28 17.74 2.87 12.90
C GLU A 28 16.90 4.11 13.22
N TRP A 29 15.59 4.04 12.94
CA TRP A 29 14.63 5.06 13.34
C TRP A 29 13.22 4.43 13.48
N ASP A 30 12.80 4.24 14.74
CA ASP A 30 11.39 3.97 15.05
C ASP A 30 10.64 5.30 14.91
N VAL A 31 9.84 5.42 13.86
CA VAL A 31 9.14 6.66 13.49
C VAL A 31 8.08 7.09 14.52
N THR A 32 7.77 6.27 15.51
CA THR A 32 6.92 6.67 16.65
C THR A 32 7.63 7.67 17.60
N PHE A 33 8.93 7.93 17.38
CA PHE A 33 9.73 8.92 18.08
C PHE A 33 10.24 9.97 17.10
N PRO A 34 10.61 11.17 17.59
CA PRO A 34 11.26 12.22 16.77
C PRO A 34 12.47 11.69 16.00
N PRO A 35 12.84 12.34 14.88
CA PRO A 35 14.00 11.92 14.10
C PRO A 35 15.30 11.96 14.94
N PRO A 36 16.23 11.02 14.70
CA PRO A 36 17.51 10.99 15.38
C PRO A 36 18.25 12.34 15.22
N ALA A 37 18.91 12.78 16.28
CA ALA A 37 19.68 14.02 16.27
C ALA A 37 20.70 14.04 15.11
N GLY A 38 20.70 15.13 14.34
CA GLY A 38 21.59 15.31 13.18
C GLY A 38 21.13 14.57 11.89
N LEU A 39 20.01 13.88 11.91
CA LEU A 39 19.40 13.35 10.68
C LEU A 39 18.88 14.51 9.84
N SER A 40 19.29 14.57 8.57
CA SER A 40 18.81 15.55 7.59
C SER A 40 18.58 14.87 6.24
N ALA A 41 17.71 15.45 5.43
CA ALA A 41 17.41 14.96 4.09
C ALA A 41 16.93 16.13 3.20
N ASP A 42 17.16 16.01 1.89
CA ASP A 42 16.59 16.92 0.88
C ASP A 42 15.23 16.43 0.37
N LEU A 43 14.91 15.16 0.61
CA LEU A 43 13.65 14.51 0.29
C LEU A 43 13.45 13.29 1.19
N VAL A 44 12.24 13.12 1.70
CA VAL A 44 11.85 11.99 2.53
C VAL A 44 10.82 11.10 1.80
N LEU A 45 11.17 9.85 1.55
CA LEU A 45 10.27 8.82 1.06
C LEU A 45 9.77 8.00 2.26
N HIS A 46 8.60 8.36 2.80
CA HIS A 46 8.09 7.80 4.03
C HIS A 46 7.21 6.59 3.79
N THR A 47 7.81 5.38 3.86
CA THR A 47 7.09 4.11 3.69
C THR A 47 6.81 3.37 4.99
N ALA A 48 7.33 3.85 6.13
CA ALA A 48 7.03 3.25 7.42
C ALA A 48 5.54 3.40 7.75
N ALA A 49 4.87 2.27 8.00
CA ALA A 49 3.44 2.26 8.29
C ALA A 49 3.02 1.03 9.11
N TRP A 50 2.00 1.20 9.91
CA TRP A 50 1.21 0.09 10.44
C TRP A 50 0.26 -0.40 9.35
N THR A 51 0.42 -1.63 8.89
CA THR A 51 -0.34 -2.21 7.76
C THR A 51 -1.26 -3.37 8.16
N ASN A 52 -1.22 -3.80 9.43
CA ASN A 52 -2.14 -4.82 9.94
C ASN A 52 -3.52 -4.20 10.18
N VAL A 53 -4.43 -4.39 9.21
CA VAL A 53 -5.76 -3.78 9.21
C VAL A 53 -6.61 -4.25 10.38
N ASP A 54 -6.64 -5.57 10.67
CA ASP A 54 -7.39 -6.12 11.81
C ASP A 54 -6.74 -5.74 13.15
N GLY A 55 -5.41 -5.74 13.22
CA GLY A 55 -4.68 -5.30 14.41
C GLY A 55 -4.87 -3.82 14.74
N ALA A 56 -5.22 -2.99 13.75
CA ALA A 56 -5.54 -1.57 14.00
C ALA A 56 -6.90 -1.38 14.71
N GLU A 57 -7.84 -2.32 14.55
CA GLU A 57 -9.08 -2.33 15.36
C GLU A 57 -8.79 -2.72 16.82
N ASP A 58 -7.84 -3.62 17.04
CA ASP A 58 -7.44 -4.06 18.39
C ASP A 58 -6.63 -2.98 19.12
N ASP A 59 -5.76 -2.26 18.39
CA ASP A 59 -4.88 -1.22 18.94
C ASP A 59 -4.82 0.01 18.02
N PRO A 60 -5.87 0.82 17.99
CA PRO A 60 -5.92 2.02 17.16
C PRO A 60 -4.92 3.10 17.58
N GLN A 61 -4.47 3.08 18.85
CA GLN A 61 -3.49 4.05 19.35
C GLN A 61 -2.11 3.77 18.76
N SER A 62 -1.65 2.53 18.78
CA SER A 62 -0.38 2.16 18.14
C SER A 62 -0.43 2.35 16.63
N ALA A 63 -1.56 2.04 15.98
CA ALA A 63 -1.74 2.31 14.55
C ALA A 63 -1.64 3.83 14.25
N ALA A 64 -2.25 4.69 15.07
CA ALA A 64 -2.15 6.14 14.94
C ALA A 64 -0.74 6.65 15.25
N ALA A 65 -0.07 6.12 16.28
CA ALA A 65 1.31 6.52 16.60
C ALA A 65 2.26 6.30 15.42
N VAL A 66 2.10 5.20 14.67
CA VAL A 66 2.90 4.92 13.47
C VAL A 66 2.42 5.74 12.27
N ASN A 67 1.11 5.68 11.95
CA ASN A 67 0.57 6.21 10.70
C ASN A 67 0.34 7.73 10.71
N VAL A 68 0.18 8.34 11.88
CA VAL A 68 0.04 9.80 12.04
C VAL A 68 1.30 10.38 12.66
N GLY A 69 1.69 9.93 13.85
CA GLY A 69 2.89 10.40 14.54
C GLY A 69 4.15 10.19 13.69
N GLY A 70 4.28 9.03 13.03
CA GLY A 70 5.41 8.76 12.14
C GLY A 70 5.51 9.75 10.97
N VAL A 71 4.38 10.15 10.38
CA VAL A 71 4.36 11.17 9.32
C VAL A 71 4.72 12.55 9.88
N GLN A 72 4.18 12.92 11.06
CA GLN A 72 4.54 14.18 11.74
C GLN A 72 6.05 14.27 11.98
N HIS A 73 6.65 13.21 12.56
CA HIS A 73 8.09 13.19 12.80
C HIS A 73 8.91 13.21 11.50
N ALA A 74 8.41 12.59 10.40
CA ALA A 74 9.07 12.70 9.12
C ALA A 74 9.04 14.13 8.57
N ALA A 75 7.92 14.85 8.76
CA ALA A 75 7.78 16.26 8.38
C ALA A 75 8.67 17.20 9.21
N GLU A 76 9.02 16.85 10.47
CA GLU A 76 9.96 17.62 11.31
C GLU A 76 11.36 17.76 10.70
N LEU A 77 11.72 16.91 9.72
CA LEU A 77 12.98 17.06 8.98
C LEU A 77 13.01 18.30 8.08
N GLY A 78 11.87 18.96 7.84
CA GLY A 78 11.77 20.20 7.05
C GLY A 78 12.12 20.01 5.58
N ALA A 79 12.02 18.80 5.06
CA ALA A 79 12.24 18.45 3.65
C ALA A 79 10.92 18.04 2.98
N PRO A 80 10.78 18.21 1.65
CA PRO A 80 9.65 17.65 0.90
C PRO A 80 9.43 16.18 1.22
N LEU A 81 8.17 15.76 1.30
CA LEU A 81 7.78 14.46 1.81
C LEU A 81 6.89 13.69 0.82
N VAL A 82 7.21 12.43 0.55
CA VAL A 82 6.28 11.50 -0.10
C VAL A 82 5.72 10.56 0.95
N VAL A 83 4.38 10.52 1.06
CA VAL A 83 3.67 9.62 1.98
C VAL A 83 2.79 8.67 1.18
N TRP A 84 2.97 7.37 1.37
CA TRP A 84 2.07 6.39 0.77
C TRP A 84 0.85 6.15 1.66
N SER A 85 -0.32 6.38 1.09
CA SER A 85 -1.63 6.13 1.69
C SER A 85 -2.31 4.92 1.04
N THR A 86 -3.61 4.77 1.24
CA THR A 86 -4.37 3.57 0.92
C THR A 86 -5.72 3.90 0.30
N ASP A 87 -6.24 2.98 -0.51
CA ASP A 87 -7.62 2.93 -0.97
C ASP A 87 -8.64 2.78 0.19
N TYR A 88 -8.23 2.31 1.36
CA TYR A 88 -9.10 2.16 2.54
C TYR A 88 -9.47 3.49 3.21
N VAL A 89 -9.06 4.62 2.65
CA VAL A 89 -9.62 5.94 3.01
C VAL A 89 -11.04 6.12 2.48
N PHE A 90 -11.52 5.26 1.58
CA PHE A 90 -12.86 5.28 1.02
C PHE A 90 -13.78 4.21 1.65
N ASP A 91 -15.09 4.45 1.60
CA ASP A 91 -16.12 3.58 2.19
C ASP A 91 -16.53 2.37 1.30
N GLY A 92 -16.15 2.39 0.03
CA GLY A 92 -16.50 1.32 -0.90
C GLY A 92 -17.94 1.34 -1.42
N SER A 93 -18.68 2.43 -1.27
CA SER A 93 -20.07 2.57 -1.71
C SER A 93 -20.22 2.81 -3.22
N LYS A 94 -19.17 3.29 -3.89
CA LYS A 94 -19.16 3.50 -5.34
C LYS A 94 -19.08 2.17 -6.10
N ARG A 95 -19.43 2.25 -7.39
CA ARG A 95 -19.28 1.16 -8.38
C ARG A 95 -18.46 1.61 -9.59
N THR A 96 -17.78 2.71 -9.46
CA THR A 96 -16.82 3.29 -10.43
C THR A 96 -15.56 3.68 -9.66
N PRO A 97 -14.39 3.73 -10.30
CA PRO A 97 -13.15 4.07 -9.62
C PRO A 97 -13.26 5.36 -8.79
N TYR A 98 -12.67 5.35 -7.62
CA TYR A 98 -12.49 6.54 -6.81
C TYR A 98 -11.43 7.43 -7.42
N VAL A 99 -11.70 8.73 -7.46
CA VAL A 99 -10.78 9.78 -7.93
C VAL A 99 -10.38 10.69 -6.76
N GLU A 100 -9.36 11.53 -6.95
CA GLU A 100 -8.80 12.35 -5.87
C GLU A 100 -9.80 13.34 -5.27
N SER A 101 -10.78 13.81 -6.05
CA SER A 101 -11.85 14.71 -5.59
C SER A 101 -12.98 14.01 -4.83
N ASP A 102 -13.04 12.68 -4.83
CA ASP A 102 -14.03 11.96 -4.03
C ASP A 102 -13.75 12.14 -2.52
N PRO A 103 -14.78 12.44 -1.70
CA PRO A 103 -14.58 12.63 -0.27
C PRO A 103 -14.18 11.32 0.42
N PRO A 104 -13.10 11.30 1.23
CA PRO A 104 -12.75 10.14 2.03
C PRO A 104 -13.79 9.86 3.12
N ALA A 105 -14.09 8.58 3.36
CA ALA A 105 -15.00 8.10 4.40
C ALA A 105 -14.55 6.71 4.92
N PRO A 106 -13.40 6.61 5.61
CA PRO A 106 -12.80 5.33 5.97
C PRO A 106 -13.66 4.53 6.96
N LEU A 107 -13.86 3.25 6.70
CA LEU A 107 -14.64 2.34 7.53
C LEU A 107 -13.86 1.83 8.75
N SER A 108 -12.55 1.58 8.59
CA SER A 108 -11.70 0.92 9.59
C SER A 108 -10.81 1.90 10.36
N ALA A 109 -10.31 1.47 11.52
CA ALA A 109 -9.31 2.21 12.29
C ALA A 109 -8.02 2.42 11.48
N TYR A 110 -7.61 1.41 10.69
CA TYR A 110 -6.49 1.54 9.76
C TYR A 110 -6.73 2.65 8.74
N GLY A 111 -7.86 2.63 8.03
CA GLY A 111 -8.19 3.66 7.03
C GLY A 111 -8.23 5.06 7.65
N ARG A 112 -8.82 5.21 8.85
CA ARG A 112 -8.82 6.48 9.59
C ARG A 112 -7.41 6.95 9.94
N SER A 113 -6.55 6.04 10.45
CA SER A 113 -5.17 6.40 10.79
C SER A 113 -4.36 6.84 9.56
N LYS A 114 -4.56 6.19 8.40
CA LYS A 114 -3.91 6.58 7.15
C LYS A 114 -4.40 7.94 6.66
N LEU A 115 -5.72 8.20 6.70
CA LEU A 115 -6.29 9.49 6.32
C LEU A 115 -5.78 10.64 7.21
N HIS A 116 -5.68 10.42 8.51
CA HIS A 116 -5.09 11.42 9.42
C HIS A 116 -3.59 11.63 9.13
N GLY A 117 -2.87 10.57 8.73
CA GLY A 117 -1.49 10.66 8.27
C GLY A 117 -1.35 11.51 7.00
N GLU A 118 -2.30 11.42 6.06
CA GLU A 118 -2.33 12.32 4.88
C GLU A 118 -2.37 13.79 5.31
N SER A 119 -3.24 14.12 6.27
CA SER A 119 -3.37 15.49 6.80
C SER A 119 -2.13 15.93 7.58
N ALA A 120 -1.39 15.01 8.18
CA ALA A 120 -0.17 15.29 8.95
C ALA A 120 1.05 15.54 8.06
N ALA A 121 1.00 15.22 6.78
CA ALA A 121 2.12 15.38 5.85
C ALA A 121 2.46 16.85 5.53
N GLY A 122 1.52 17.76 5.74
CA GLY A 122 1.71 19.19 5.47
C GLY A 122 1.50 19.56 3.99
N GLU A 123 1.83 20.81 3.65
CA GLU A 123 1.58 21.37 2.31
C GLU A 123 2.67 20.99 1.30
N GLU A 124 3.90 20.76 1.74
CA GLU A 124 5.03 20.37 0.89
C GLU A 124 5.17 18.84 0.83
N ALA A 125 4.07 18.18 0.46
CA ALA A 125 4.04 16.72 0.39
C ALA A 125 3.29 16.20 -0.85
N TRP A 126 3.76 15.05 -1.35
CA TRP A 126 3.01 14.18 -2.26
C TRP A 126 2.38 13.06 -1.43
N VAL A 127 1.05 13.01 -1.41
CA VAL A 127 0.30 11.90 -0.83
C VAL A 127 -0.07 10.94 -1.95
N VAL A 128 0.51 9.74 -1.93
CA VAL A 128 0.30 8.71 -2.95
C VAL A 128 -0.67 7.66 -2.41
N ARG A 129 -1.94 7.71 -2.81
CA ARG A 129 -2.91 6.65 -2.50
C ARG A 129 -2.74 5.50 -3.49
N SER A 130 -2.49 4.33 -2.96
CA SER A 130 -2.38 3.09 -3.73
C SER A 130 -3.20 1.97 -3.09
N SER A 131 -3.30 0.81 -3.74
CA SER A 131 -4.16 -0.27 -3.27
C SER A 131 -3.48 -1.63 -3.36
N TRP A 132 -3.76 -2.51 -2.39
CA TRP A 132 -3.44 -3.94 -2.42
C TRP A 132 -1.99 -4.25 -2.80
N LEU A 133 -1.03 -3.56 -2.13
CA LEU A 133 0.39 -3.66 -2.46
C LEU A 133 0.92 -5.09 -2.27
N PHE A 134 1.65 -5.56 -3.26
CA PHE A 134 2.38 -6.81 -3.20
C PHE A 134 3.78 -6.68 -3.85
N GLY A 135 4.70 -7.56 -3.43
CA GLY A 135 6.08 -7.55 -3.91
C GLY A 135 6.77 -8.89 -3.66
N TRP A 136 8.03 -8.94 -4.05
CA TRP A 136 8.87 -10.15 -3.95
C TRP A 136 9.45 -10.39 -2.55
N THR A 137 9.34 -9.41 -1.66
CA THR A 137 9.84 -9.50 -0.28
C THR A 137 8.71 -9.39 0.73
N SER A 138 9.01 -9.69 2.00
CA SER A 138 8.10 -9.56 3.13
C SER A 138 6.81 -10.39 2.98
N HIS A 139 5.94 -10.33 3.97
CA HIS A 139 4.65 -11.02 3.94
C HIS A 139 3.63 -10.21 3.15
N ASN A 140 2.97 -10.85 2.16
CA ASN A 140 1.89 -10.25 1.38
C ASN A 140 0.94 -11.33 0.84
N PHE A 141 -0.16 -10.90 0.22
CA PHE A 141 -1.19 -11.80 -0.29
C PHE A 141 -0.65 -12.79 -1.33
N VAL A 142 0.12 -12.33 -2.32
CA VAL A 142 0.68 -13.17 -3.40
C VAL A 142 1.54 -14.28 -2.82
N ARG A 143 2.48 -13.95 -1.93
CA ARG A 143 3.34 -14.93 -1.25
C ARG A 143 2.55 -15.89 -0.37
N THR A 144 1.48 -15.40 0.27
CA THR A 144 0.58 -16.24 1.07
C THR A 144 -0.13 -17.24 0.18
N MET A 145 -0.65 -16.82 -0.98
CA MET A 145 -1.32 -17.72 -1.92
C MET A 145 -0.35 -18.76 -2.48
N LEU A 146 0.86 -18.38 -2.89
CA LEU A 146 1.88 -19.32 -3.36
C LEU A 146 2.17 -20.42 -2.31
N ARG A 147 2.35 -20.03 -1.05
CA ARG A 147 2.58 -20.99 0.03
C ARG A 147 1.37 -21.90 0.25
N LEU A 148 0.17 -21.32 0.34
CA LEU A 148 -1.05 -22.12 0.55
C LEU A 148 -1.35 -23.02 -0.63
N GLY A 149 -1.11 -22.56 -1.87
CA GLY A 149 -1.29 -23.34 -3.09
C GLY A 149 -0.33 -24.53 -3.19
N ALA A 150 0.88 -24.40 -2.66
CA ALA A 150 1.82 -25.52 -2.57
C ALA A 150 1.47 -26.55 -1.47
N GLU A 151 0.67 -26.15 -0.49
CA GLU A 151 0.34 -26.96 0.70
C GLU A 151 -1.07 -27.60 0.63
N ARG A 152 -1.98 -27.09 -0.24
CA ARG A 152 -3.41 -27.40 -0.21
C ARG A 152 -4.01 -27.53 -1.60
N ASP A 153 -4.97 -28.45 -1.75
CA ASP A 153 -5.76 -28.61 -2.98
C ASP A 153 -6.85 -27.54 -3.15
N GLU A 154 -7.22 -26.85 -2.05
CA GLU A 154 -8.24 -25.82 -2.05
C GLU A 154 -7.94 -24.73 -1.01
N VAL A 155 -8.16 -23.46 -1.41
CA VAL A 155 -8.01 -22.28 -0.55
C VAL A 155 -9.29 -21.44 -0.62
N ALA A 156 -9.87 -21.11 0.56
CA ALA A 156 -11.00 -20.20 0.65
C ALA A 156 -10.53 -18.74 0.57
N VAL A 157 -11.09 -17.97 -0.37
CA VAL A 157 -10.70 -16.58 -0.61
C VAL A 157 -11.93 -15.68 -0.81
N VAL A 158 -11.89 -14.49 -0.24
CA VAL A 158 -12.96 -13.48 -0.32
C VAL A 158 -13.19 -13.02 -1.77
N ASP A 159 -14.46 -12.93 -2.17
CA ASP A 159 -14.87 -12.58 -3.54
C ASP A 159 -15.81 -11.36 -3.62
N ASP A 160 -16.19 -10.79 -2.49
CA ASP A 160 -17.08 -9.62 -2.39
C ASP A 160 -16.34 -8.29 -2.13
N GLN A 161 -15.02 -8.27 -2.31
CA GLN A 161 -14.18 -7.08 -2.29
C GLN A 161 -13.45 -6.94 -3.63
N ARG A 162 -13.48 -5.74 -4.21
CA ARG A 162 -12.87 -5.43 -5.52
C ARG A 162 -11.91 -4.25 -5.41
N GLY A 163 -10.70 -4.41 -5.93
CA GLY A 163 -9.63 -3.41 -5.91
C GLY A 163 -8.64 -3.59 -7.06
N SER A 164 -7.55 -2.84 -7.03
CA SER A 164 -6.46 -2.91 -8.01
C SER A 164 -5.17 -3.36 -7.33
N PRO A 165 -4.80 -4.65 -7.41
CA PRO A 165 -3.54 -5.13 -6.84
C PRO A 165 -2.34 -4.42 -7.50
N THR A 166 -1.49 -3.79 -6.70
CA THR A 166 -0.39 -2.97 -7.21
C THR A 166 0.96 -3.55 -6.83
N TYR A 167 1.77 -3.86 -7.85
CA TYR A 167 3.13 -4.33 -7.68
C TYR A 167 4.05 -3.19 -7.24
N VAL A 168 4.75 -3.37 -6.13
CA VAL A 168 5.62 -2.33 -5.55
C VAL A 168 6.76 -1.89 -6.47
N GLY A 169 7.25 -2.76 -7.36
CA GLY A 169 8.26 -2.39 -8.34
C GLY A 169 7.77 -1.34 -9.33
N HIS A 170 6.54 -1.49 -9.86
CA HIS A 170 5.93 -0.49 -10.73
C HIS A 170 5.63 0.82 -9.99
N LEU A 171 5.14 0.73 -8.75
CA LEU A 171 4.86 1.91 -7.93
C LEU A 171 6.14 2.69 -7.58
N ALA A 172 7.23 1.97 -7.27
CA ALA A 172 8.51 2.59 -6.98
C ALA A 172 9.08 3.33 -8.21
N GLU A 173 9.03 2.74 -9.40
CA GLU A 173 9.44 3.41 -10.64
C GLU A 173 8.58 4.63 -10.95
N ALA A 174 7.27 4.54 -10.75
CA ALA A 174 6.34 5.64 -10.97
C ALA A 174 6.58 6.82 -10.02
N THR A 175 7.23 6.60 -8.87
CA THR A 175 7.56 7.66 -7.92
C THR A 175 8.41 8.75 -8.56
N LYS A 176 9.28 8.44 -9.51
CA LYS A 176 10.07 9.44 -10.27
C LYS A 176 9.15 10.45 -10.96
N ALA A 177 8.10 9.98 -11.62
CA ALA A 177 7.15 10.85 -12.29
C ALA A 177 6.25 11.61 -11.30
N VAL A 178 5.91 11.01 -10.15
CA VAL A 178 5.15 11.71 -9.09
C VAL A 178 5.94 12.90 -8.55
N LEU A 179 7.25 12.79 -8.39
CA LEU A 179 8.10 13.87 -7.89
C LEU A 179 8.19 15.09 -8.84
N GLU A 180 7.83 14.94 -10.12
CA GLU A 180 7.75 16.04 -11.09
C GLU A 180 6.39 16.76 -11.05
N LEU A 181 5.40 16.23 -10.33
CA LEU A 181 4.09 16.85 -10.19
C LEU A 181 4.09 17.88 -9.04
N PRO A 182 3.15 18.84 -9.04
CA PRO A 182 2.95 19.72 -7.89
C PRO A 182 2.64 18.90 -6.62
N PHE A 183 2.94 19.46 -5.45
CA PHE A 183 2.52 18.86 -4.19
C PHE A 183 1.00 18.61 -4.15
N GLY A 184 0.58 17.54 -3.49
CA GLY A 184 -0.82 17.18 -3.38
C GLY A 184 -1.09 15.68 -3.34
N THR A 185 -2.37 15.31 -3.38
CA THR A 185 -2.81 13.92 -3.35
C THR A 185 -2.95 13.37 -4.77
N TYR A 186 -2.46 12.15 -4.98
CA TYR A 186 -2.48 11.43 -6.26
C TYR A 186 -2.87 9.97 -6.05
N HIS A 187 -3.70 9.43 -6.96
CA HIS A 187 -3.99 8.01 -7.01
C HIS A 187 -3.02 7.32 -7.97
N VAL A 188 -2.20 6.41 -7.44
CA VAL A 188 -1.23 5.64 -8.23
C VAL A 188 -1.42 4.17 -7.92
N ALA A 189 -2.21 3.49 -8.73
CA ALA A 189 -2.53 2.07 -8.62
C ALA A 189 -2.44 1.40 -9.97
N ALA A 190 -2.31 0.07 -10.00
CA ALA A 190 -2.24 -0.67 -11.24
C ALA A 190 -3.55 -0.55 -12.04
N ALA A 191 -3.44 -0.58 -13.36
CA ALA A 191 -4.59 -0.67 -14.26
C ALA A 191 -5.34 -1.99 -14.07
N GLY A 192 -6.65 -1.97 -14.33
CA GLY A 192 -7.55 -3.10 -14.15
C GLY A 192 -8.00 -3.27 -12.70
N GLU A 193 -8.92 -4.17 -12.49
CA GLU A 193 -9.50 -4.48 -11.18
C GLU A 193 -9.78 -5.97 -11.06
N CYS A 194 -9.78 -6.50 -9.85
CA CYS A 194 -10.19 -7.87 -9.57
C CYS A 194 -10.67 -8.01 -8.12
N THR A 195 -11.26 -9.17 -7.80
CA THR A 195 -11.50 -9.58 -6.42
C THR A 195 -10.26 -10.29 -5.84
N TRP A 196 -10.20 -10.49 -4.52
CA TRP A 196 -9.15 -11.30 -3.90
C TRP A 196 -9.15 -12.74 -4.43
N ALA A 197 -10.34 -13.31 -4.72
CA ALA A 197 -10.47 -14.64 -5.30
C ALA A 197 -9.89 -14.68 -6.72
N GLU A 198 -10.22 -13.70 -7.57
CA GLU A 198 -9.66 -13.57 -8.92
C GLU A 198 -8.13 -13.37 -8.91
N LEU A 199 -7.61 -12.61 -7.93
CA LEU A 199 -6.16 -12.49 -7.74
C LEU A 199 -5.51 -13.81 -7.34
N ALA A 200 -6.13 -14.57 -6.42
CA ALA A 200 -5.63 -15.87 -5.99
C ALA A 200 -5.62 -16.89 -7.16
N GLU A 201 -6.69 -16.93 -7.96
CA GLU A 201 -6.76 -17.76 -9.17
C GLU A 201 -5.63 -17.42 -10.14
N ALA A 202 -5.37 -16.11 -10.36
CA ALA A 202 -4.27 -15.68 -11.22
C ALA A 202 -2.88 -16.04 -10.66
N VAL A 203 -2.70 -15.99 -9.34
CA VAL A 203 -1.44 -16.42 -8.69
C VAL A 203 -1.22 -17.92 -8.94
N PHE A 204 -2.25 -18.74 -8.78
CA PHE A 204 -2.14 -20.19 -9.01
C PHE A 204 -1.90 -20.52 -10.49
N GLU A 205 -2.64 -19.87 -11.40
CA GLU A 205 -2.45 -20.00 -12.85
C GLU A 205 -1.02 -19.67 -13.28
N GLU A 206 -0.51 -18.50 -12.90
CA GLU A 206 0.83 -18.03 -13.32
C GLU A 206 1.97 -18.83 -12.64
N ALA A 207 1.70 -19.45 -11.48
CA ALA A 207 2.65 -20.32 -10.78
C ALA A 207 2.55 -21.80 -11.17
N GLY A 208 1.60 -22.19 -12.03
CA GLY A 208 1.39 -23.58 -12.43
C GLY A 208 0.91 -24.48 -11.30
N LEU A 209 0.09 -23.96 -10.39
CA LEU A 209 -0.48 -24.69 -9.25
C LEU A 209 -1.94 -25.08 -9.54
N ASP A 210 -2.29 -26.36 -9.31
CA ASP A 210 -3.64 -26.91 -9.55
C ASP A 210 -4.61 -26.66 -8.38
N THR A 211 -4.31 -25.72 -7.50
CA THR A 211 -5.08 -25.40 -6.32
C THR A 211 -6.37 -24.66 -6.68
N ARG A 212 -7.50 -25.14 -6.18
CA ARG A 212 -8.81 -24.51 -6.40
C ARG A 212 -9.04 -23.35 -5.43
N VAL A 213 -9.64 -22.27 -5.94
CA VAL A 213 -10.15 -21.19 -5.10
C VAL A 213 -11.61 -21.46 -4.77
N ARG A 214 -11.93 -21.61 -3.49
CA ARG A 214 -13.30 -21.60 -2.99
C ARG A 214 -13.67 -20.16 -2.62
N ARG A 215 -14.55 -19.56 -3.42
CA ARG A 215 -15.00 -18.18 -3.22
C ARG A 215 -15.89 -18.09 -1.98
N ILE A 216 -15.59 -17.16 -1.09
CA ILE A 216 -16.35 -16.90 0.14
C ILE A 216 -16.65 -15.40 0.26
N THR A 217 -17.62 -15.06 1.11
CA THR A 217 -17.90 -13.67 1.45
C THR A 217 -16.99 -13.17 2.55
N SER A 218 -16.86 -11.83 2.70
CA SER A 218 -16.19 -11.20 3.83
C SER A 218 -16.80 -11.61 5.18
N ALA A 219 -18.11 -11.83 5.22
CA ALA A 219 -18.81 -12.30 6.41
C ALA A 219 -18.39 -13.72 6.80
N GLU A 220 -18.27 -14.63 5.83
CA GLU A 220 -17.78 -16.01 6.06
C GLU A 220 -16.30 -16.03 6.47
N PHE A 221 -15.49 -15.11 5.94
CA PHE A 221 -14.09 -14.97 6.34
C PHE A 221 -13.93 -14.50 7.78
N GLY A 222 -14.89 -13.72 8.30
CA GLY A 222 -14.92 -13.28 9.69
C GLY A 222 -13.82 -12.28 10.06
N ALA A 223 -13.37 -11.44 9.11
CA ALA A 223 -12.44 -10.37 9.38
C ALA A 223 -13.04 -9.35 10.37
N ARG A 224 -12.21 -8.86 11.32
CA ARG A 224 -12.66 -7.91 12.34
C ARG A 224 -12.86 -6.50 11.80
N ALA A 225 -11.89 -6.02 11.03
CA ALA A 225 -11.98 -4.71 10.43
C ALA A 225 -12.96 -4.71 9.25
N PRO A 226 -13.88 -3.74 9.16
CA PRO A 226 -14.67 -3.54 7.95
C PRO A 226 -13.77 -3.10 6.79
N ARG A 227 -14.02 -3.67 5.61
CA ARG A 227 -13.28 -3.37 4.38
C ARG A 227 -14.23 -2.86 3.31
N PRO A 228 -13.80 -1.91 2.46
CA PRO A 228 -14.62 -1.45 1.34
C PRO A 228 -14.91 -2.59 0.37
N ALA A 229 -16.17 -2.70 -0.08
CA ALA A 229 -16.56 -3.68 -1.09
C ALA A 229 -15.99 -3.33 -2.48
N TYR A 230 -15.76 -2.05 -2.76
CA TYR A 230 -15.15 -1.54 -3.97
C TYR A 230 -14.15 -0.42 -3.63
N SER A 231 -12.89 -0.57 -4.00
CA SER A 231 -11.84 0.40 -3.67
C SER A 231 -10.87 0.70 -4.82
N VAL A 232 -11.32 0.46 -6.06
CA VAL A 232 -10.53 0.74 -7.25
C VAL A 232 -10.23 2.24 -7.33
N LEU A 233 -8.96 2.57 -7.59
CA LEU A 233 -8.49 3.95 -7.71
C LEU A 233 -8.21 4.30 -9.18
N ARG A 234 -8.45 5.56 -9.52
CA ARG A 234 -8.03 6.18 -10.79
C ARG A 234 -7.61 7.61 -10.52
N SER A 235 -6.59 8.10 -11.22
CA SER A 235 -6.22 9.52 -11.13
C SER A 235 -7.01 10.37 -12.11
N GLU A 236 -7.45 11.54 -11.65
CA GLU A 236 -7.94 12.65 -12.48
C GLU A 236 -6.96 13.83 -12.49
N ARG A 237 -5.81 13.69 -11.80
CA ARG A 237 -4.79 14.75 -11.64
C ARG A 237 -3.52 14.51 -12.43
N GLY A 238 -3.53 13.56 -13.38
CA GLY A 238 -2.40 13.27 -14.25
C GLY A 238 -1.27 12.50 -13.55
N ALA A 239 -1.60 11.71 -12.52
CA ALA A 239 -0.64 10.77 -11.95
C ALA A 239 -0.22 9.73 -13.01
N PRO A 240 1.01 9.15 -12.88
CA PRO A 240 1.46 8.13 -13.82
C PRO A 240 0.54 6.90 -13.81
N GLU A 241 0.16 6.42 -14.98
CA GLU A 241 -0.58 5.18 -15.15
C GLU A 241 0.38 3.99 -14.98
N LEU A 242 0.02 3.05 -14.12
CA LEU A 242 0.79 1.81 -13.94
C LEU A 242 0.30 0.72 -14.91
N PRO A 243 1.17 -0.25 -15.26
CA PRO A 243 0.76 -1.42 -16.03
C PRO A 243 -0.41 -2.16 -15.38
N HIS A 244 -1.09 -3.00 -16.17
CA HIS A 244 -2.16 -3.84 -15.66
C HIS A 244 -1.68 -4.74 -14.51
N TRP A 245 -2.51 -4.98 -13.50
CA TRP A 245 -2.12 -5.74 -12.30
C TRP A 245 -1.58 -7.15 -12.61
N ARG A 246 -2.05 -7.82 -13.68
CA ARG A 246 -1.49 -9.12 -14.11
C ARG A 246 -0.04 -9.02 -14.60
N GLU A 247 0.34 -7.91 -15.23
CA GLU A 247 1.73 -7.67 -15.63
C GLU A 247 2.61 -7.49 -14.37
N GLY A 248 2.10 -6.74 -13.39
CA GLY A 248 2.74 -6.60 -12.09
C GLY A 248 2.89 -7.93 -11.37
N LEU A 249 1.87 -8.81 -11.43
CA LEU A 249 1.93 -10.16 -10.87
C LEU A 249 3.06 -10.99 -11.53
N ARG A 250 3.11 -11.04 -12.86
CA ARG A 250 4.19 -11.75 -13.60
C ARG A 250 5.57 -11.20 -13.26
N ALA A 251 5.71 -9.88 -13.21
CA ALA A 251 6.98 -9.23 -12.82
C ALA A 251 7.39 -9.58 -11.39
N CYS A 252 6.44 -9.69 -10.47
CA CYS A 252 6.68 -10.12 -9.10
C CYS A 252 7.13 -11.60 -9.04
N LEU A 253 6.39 -12.49 -9.71
CA LEU A 253 6.69 -13.94 -9.72
C LEU A 253 8.05 -14.24 -10.32
N ALA A 254 8.48 -13.50 -11.35
CA ALA A 254 9.81 -13.64 -11.95
C ALA A 254 10.96 -13.30 -10.99
N ARG A 255 10.67 -12.71 -9.83
CA ARG A 255 11.66 -12.35 -8.79
C ARG A 255 11.62 -13.27 -7.56
N LEU A 256 10.69 -14.21 -7.50
CA LEU A 256 10.53 -15.17 -6.40
C LEU A 256 11.23 -16.50 -6.68
#